data_e2d980f87636090e13756a15e4a9ef25
#
_entry.id   e2d980f87636090e13756a15e4a9ef25
#
_cell.length_a   1.000
_cell.length_b   1.000
_cell.length_c   1.000
_cell.angle_alpha   90.00
_cell.angle_beta   90.00
_cell.angle_gamma   90.00
#
_symmetry.space_group_name_H-M   'P 1'
#
loop_
_entity.id
_entity.type
_entity.pdbx_description
1 polymer ?
#
loop_
_entity_poly.entity_id
_entity_poly.type
_entity_poly.pdbx_seq_one_letter_code
_entity_poly.pdbx_strand_id
1 'polypeptide(L)'
;LVLVDGYEVDRALEEIKRQNAGLILGNGSDCSQVTKHGMDLGKICDLNENGNLVAFTASNGGFSEGREVFLWTAIEVYRAGADAEEVVKMMTLNPAKMLGVSDRIGTLETGKDADLSIYTGHPVKTYAARVRTSMINGEVVF
;
A
#
# COMPACT_ATOMS: atom_id res chain seq x y z
N LEU A 1 2.75 5.14 -16.53
CA LEU A 1 1.61 4.23 -16.59
C LEU A 1 1.36 3.68 -15.19
N VAL A 2 0.11 3.67 -14.77
CA VAL A 2 -0.31 3.06 -13.49
C VAL A 2 -1.43 2.06 -13.81
N LEU A 3 -1.28 0.84 -13.33
CA LEU A 3 -2.29 -0.21 -13.42
C LEU A 3 -3.05 -0.26 -12.10
N VAL A 4 -4.37 -0.30 -12.16
CA VAL A 4 -5.26 -0.35 -10.99
C VAL A 4 -6.04 -1.67 -11.02
N ASP A 5 -6.22 -2.29 -9.87
CA ASP A 5 -7.03 -3.51 -9.71
C ASP A 5 -6.54 -4.72 -10.53
N GLY A 6 -5.25 -4.98 -10.48
CA GLY A 6 -4.61 -6.02 -11.28
C GLY A 6 -5.08 -7.45 -10.97
N TYR A 7 -6.14 -7.90 -11.63
CA TYR A 7 -6.44 -9.33 -11.74
C TYR A 7 -5.31 -10.02 -12.51
N GLU A 8 -4.79 -11.14 -11.99
CA GLU A 8 -3.73 -11.93 -12.64
C GLU A 8 -2.47 -11.14 -13.02
N VAL A 9 -2.13 -10.11 -12.25
CA VAL A 9 -0.93 -9.26 -12.46
C VAL A 9 0.34 -10.09 -12.55
N ASP A 10 0.40 -11.21 -11.84
CA ASP A 10 1.51 -12.15 -11.84
C ASP A 10 1.85 -12.71 -13.24
N ARG A 11 0.90 -12.73 -14.16
CA ARG A 11 1.13 -13.12 -15.56
C ARG A 11 1.71 -12.01 -16.42
N ALA A 12 1.60 -10.76 -15.98
CA ALA A 12 2.07 -9.59 -16.71
C ALA A 12 3.33 -8.94 -16.09
N LEU A 13 3.93 -9.57 -15.08
CA LEU A 13 5.02 -8.98 -14.29
C LEU A 13 6.19 -8.51 -15.13
N GLU A 14 6.64 -9.31 -16.08
CA GLU A 14 7.78 -8.96 -16.92
C GLU A 14 7.48 -7.73 -17.80
N GLU A 15 6.25 -7.60 -18.27
CA GLU A 15 5.83 -6.43 -19.03
C GLU A 15 5.70 -5.19 -18.13
N ILE A 16 5.17 -5.36 -16.92
CA ILE A 16 5.07 -4.29 -15.92
C ILE A 16 6.47 -3.77 -15.56
N LYS A 17 7.42 -4.68 -15.33
CA LYS A 17 8.83 -4.35 -15.09
C LYS A 17 9.44 -3.60 -16.27
N ARG A 18 9.26 -4.12 -17.48
CA ARG A 18 9.82 -3.55 -18.70
C ARG A 18 9.33 -2.13 -18.96
N GLN A 19 8.06 -1.85 -18.67
CA GLN A 19 7.45 -0.53 -18.84
C GLN A 19 7.66 0.39 -17.62
N ASN A 20 8.28 -0.09 -16.57
CA ASN A 20 8.38 0.61 -15.29
C ASN A 20 7.01 1.15 -14.83
N ALA A 21 5.96 0.33 -15.00
CA ALA A 21 4.61 0.72 -14.64
C ALA A 21 4.42 0.64 -13.13
N GLY A 22 3.64 1.58 -12.58
CA GLY A 22 3.16 1.51 -11.21
C GLY A 22 1.99 0.54 -11.08
N LEU A 23 1.83 -0.09 -9.93
CA LEU A 23 0.75 -1.01 -9.63
C LEU A 23 0.00 -0.56 -8.38
N ILE A 24 -1.29 -0.39 -8.47
CA ILE A 24 -2.17 -0.22 -7.33
C ILE A 24 -2.91 -1.54 -7.12
N LEU A 25 -2.58 -2.23 -6.05
CA LEU A 25 -3.28 -3.45 -5.66
C LEU A 25 -4.68 -3.08 -5.16
N GLY A 26 -5.66 -3.72 -5.71
CA GLY A 26 -7.01 -3.68 -5.23
C GLY A 26 -7.13 -4.31 -3.84
N ASN A 27 -8.33 -4.49 -3.46
CA ASN A 27 -8.78 -4.88 -2.14
C ASN A 27 -8.23 -6.23 -1.66
N GLY A 28 -7.85 -6.31 -0.38
CA GLY A 28 -7.42 -7.54 0.28
C GLY A 28 -8.45 -8.67 0.32
N SER A 29 -9.76 -8.40 0.12
CA SER A 29 -10.73 -9.46 -0.11
C SER A 29 -10.47 -10.17 -1.43
N ASP A 30 -9.93 -9.48 -2.42
CA ASP A 30 -9.45 -10.06 -3.65
C ASP A 30 -8.10 -10.76 -3.45
N CYS A 31 -7.26 -10.31 -2.51
CA CYS A 31 -6.08 -11.08 -2.10
C CYS A 31 -6.47 -12.45 -1.50
N SER A 32 -7.58 -12.56 -0.80
CA SER A 32 -8.08 -13.88 -0.34
C SER A 32 -8.65 -14.72 -1.48
N GLN A 33 -9.18 -14.12 -2.55
CA GLN A 33 -9.54 -14.79 -3.79
C GLN A 33 -8.31 -15.06 -4.67
N VAL A 34 -7.35 -14.17 -4.62
CA VAL A 34 -6.05 -14.26 -5.25
C VAL A 34 -5.27 -15.46 -4.73
N THR A 35 -5.30 -15.75 -3.43
CA THR A 35 -4.76 -17.00 -2.90
C THR A 35 -5.52 -18.24 -3.38
N LYS A 36 -6.82 -18.14 -3.70
CA LYS A 36 -7.57 -19.20 -4.35
C LYS A 36 -7.27 -19.36 -5.85
N HIS A 37 -6.82 -18.30 -6.50
CA HIS A 37 -6.48 -18.26 -7.92
C HIS A 37 -4.98 -18.12 -8.19
N GLY A 38 -4.14 -18.18 -7.14
CA GLY A 38 -2.70 -18.36 -7.28
C GLY A 38 -1.88 -17.12 -7.58
N MET A 39 -2.32 -15.91 -7.24
CA MET A 39 -1.38 -14.78 -7.24
C MET A 39 -0.37 -14.95 -6.11
N ASP A 40 0.87 -15.05 -6.48
CA ASP A 40 1.97 -15.10 -5.55
C ASP A 40 2.33 -13.65 -5.11
N LEU A 41 1.98 -13.28 -3.87
CA LEU A 41 2.31 -11.97 -3.32
C LEU A 41 3.83 -11.75 -3.24
N GLY A 42 4.64 -12.80 -3.22
CA GLY A 42 6.09 -12.70 -3.33
C GLY A 42 6.51 -11.98 -4.61
N LYS A 43 5.81 -12.20 -5.72
CA LYS A 43 6.06 -11.50 -6.98
C LYS A 43 5.75 -10.00 -6.93
N ILE A 44 4.85 -9.58 -6.03
CA ILE A 44 4.60 -8.15 -5.77
C ILE A 44 5.79 -7.54 -5.02
N CYS A 45 6.40 -8.29 -4.10
CA CYS A 45 7.64 -7.89 -3.47
C CYS A 45 8.74 -7.70 -4.52
N ASP A 46 8.87 -8.64 -5.47
CA ASP A 46 9.83 -8.56 -6.59
C ASP A 46 9.62 -7.31 -7.46
N LEU A 47 8.37 -6.88 -7.70
CA LEU A 47 8.09 -5.64 -8.42
C LEU A 47 8.63 -4.42 -7.68
N ASN A 48 8.38 -4.35 -6.38
CA ASN A 48 8.88 -3.24 -5.57
C ASN A 48 10.41 -3.23 -5.50
N GLU A 49 11.04 -4.38 -5.34
CA GLU A 49 12.50 -4.53 -5.35
C GLU A 49 13.12 -4.15 -6.71
N ASN A 50 12.39 -4.39 -7.80
CA ASN A 50 12.81 -3.94 -9.14
C ASN A 50 12.71 -2.42 -9.33
N GLY A 51 12.10 -1.69 -8.38
CA GLY A 51 11.92 -0.24 -8.41
C GLY A 51 10.58 0.23 -8.97
N ASN A 52 9.67 -0.69 -9.30
CA ASN A 52 8.30 -0.32 -9.67
C ASN A 52 7.57 0.23 -8.44
N LEU A 53 6.77 1.28 -8.64
CA LEU A 53 5.92 1.79 -7.57
C LEU A 53 4.76 0.82 -7.33
N VAL A 54 4.66 0.30 -6.12
CA VAL A 54 3.51 -0.49 -5.66
C VAL A 54 2.76 0.31 -4.61
N ALA A 55 1.46 0.32 -4.67
CA ALA A 55 0.57 0.96 -3.69
C ALA A 55 -0.68 0.11 -3.45
N PHE A 56 -1.46 0.46 -2.43
CA PHE A 56 -2.71 -0.21 -2.09
C PHE A 56 -3.88 0.76 -2.21
N THR A 57 -5.07 0.24 -2.53
CA THR A 57 -6.31 1.00 -2.47
C THR A 57 -7.21 0.50 -1.34
N ALA A 58 -7.96 1.41 -0.75
CA ALA A 58 -9.03 1.10 0.20
C ALA A 58 -10.37 0.84 -0.50
N SER A 59 -10.44 0.99 -1.82
CA SER A 59 -11.66 0.77 -2.59
C SER A 59 -11.87 -0.73 -2.83
N ASN A 60 -13.04 -1.19 -2.46
CA ASN A 60 -13.48 -2.52 -2.83
C ASN A 60 -14.82 -2.42 -3.50
N GLY A 61 -15.09 -2.39 -4.62
CA GLY A 61 -16.43 -2.33 -5.24
C GLY A 61 -17.61 -3.01 -4.48
N GLY A 62 -17.46 -3.28 -3.19
CA GLY A 62 -18.38 -4.01 -2.31
C GLY A 62 -18.75 -3.26 -1.01
N PHE A 63 -19.72 -3.78 -0.33
CA PHE A 63 -20.60 -3.18 0.65
C PHE A 63 -20.04 -2.75 2.00
N SER A 64 -18.81 -3.03 2.35
CA SER A 64 -18.25 -2.64 3.65
C SER A 64 -16.74 -2.81 3.67
N GLU A 65 -16.05 -2.11 4.55
CA GLU A 65 -14.76 -2.50 5.07
C GLU A 65 -13.50 -1.95 4.36
N GLY A 66 -13.61 -0.95 3.49
CA GLY A 66 -12.44 -0.40 2.77
C GLY A 66 -11.27 0.05 3.66
N ARG A 67 -11.55 0.49 4.89
CA ARG A 67 -10.51 0.94 5.82
C ARG A 67 -9.72 -0.19 6.45
N GLU A 68 -10.41 -1.26 6.85
CA GLU A 68 -9.78 -2.42 7.48
C GLU A 68 -8.96 -3.20 6.47
N VAL A 69 -9.48 -3.32 5.26
CA VAL A 69 -8.84 -4.03 4.17
C VAL A 69 -7.54 -3.39 3.73
N PHE A 70 -7.43 -2.08 3.74
CA PHE A 70 -6.21 -1.37 3.38
C PHE A 70 -5.00 -1.83 4.22
N LEU A 71 -5.16 -1.86 5.54
CA LEU A 71 -4.10 -2.31 6.44
C LEU A 71 -3.89 -3.82 6.35
N TRP A 72 -4.96 -4.58 6.11
CA TRP A 72 -4.88 -6.03 5.93
C TRP A 72 -4.02 -6.39 4.70
N THR A 73 -4.24 -5.75 3.57
CA THR A 73 -3.42 -5.96 2.35
C THR A 73 -1.94 -5.67 2.64
N ALA A 74 -1.64 -4.59 3.36
CA ALA A 74 -0.28 -4.26 3.75
C ALA A 74 0.37 -5.36 4.61
N ILE A 75 -0.38 -5.90 5.58
CA ILE A 75 0.08 -7.00 6.43
C ILE A 75 0.33 -8.28 5.61
N GLU A 76 -0.53 -8.61 4.66
CA GLU A 76 -0.35 -9.78 3.80
C GLU A 76 0.90 -9.66 2.92
N VAL A 77 1.16 -8.49 2.33
CA VAL A 77 2.38 -8.23 1.55
C VAL A 77 3.63 -8.30 2.43
N TYR A 78 3.58 -7.77 3.64
CA TYR A 78 4.65 -7.94 4.62
C TYR A 78 4.90 -9.43 4.94
N ARG A 79 3.85 -10.21 5.19
CA ARG A 79 3.96 -11.66 5.45
C ARG A 79 4.46 -12.46 4.26
N ALA A 80 4.26 -11.97 3.06
CA ALA A 80 4.79 -12.57 1.84
C ALA A 80 6.31 -12.32 1.64
N GLY A 81 6.92 -11.50 2.51
CA GLY A 81 8.36 -11.29 2.55
C GLY A 81 8.84 -9.85 2.26
N ALA A 82 7.93 -8.92 1.98
CA ALA A 82 8.33 -7.53 1.79
C ALA A 82 8.93 -6.93 3.07
N ASP A 83 9.91 -6.04 2.93
CA ASP A 83 10.40 -5.25 4.05
C ASP A 83 9.29 -4.33 4.59
N ALA A 84 9.18 -4.22 5.90
CA ALA A 84 8.08 -3.51 6.53
C ALA A 84 8.10 -1.99 6.27
N GLU A 85 9.27 -1.39 6.13
CA GLU A 85 9.41 0.03 5.80
C GLU A 85 9.02 0.27 4.33
N GLU A 86 9.33 -0.68 3.44
CA GLU A 86 8.85 -0.65 2.06
C GLU A 86 7.33 -0.77 1.99
N VAL A 87 6.72 -1.63 2.81
CA VAL A 87 5.26 -1.71 2.90
C VAL A 87 4.64 -0.40 3.39
N VAL A 88 5.28 0.29 4.35
CA VAL A 88 4.83 1.64 4.76
C VAL A 88 4.93 2.63 3.59
N LYS A 89 5.99 2.56 2.78
CA LYS A 89 6.09 3.40 1.57
C LYS A 89 5.00 3.07 0.54
N MET A 90 4.61 1.80 0.39
CA MET A 90 3.47 1.40 -0.46
C MET A 90 2.15 1.99 0.02
N MET A 91 2.03 2.28 1.31
CA MET A 91 0.85 2.91 1.92
C MET A 91 0.87 4.45 1.84
N THR A 92 2.03 5.07 1.66
CA THR A 92 2.23 6.51 1.85
C THR A 92 2.93 7.17 0.67
N LEU A 93 4.24 6.99 0.55
CA LEU A 93 5.08 7.67 -0.44
C LEU A 93 4.79 7.23 -1.88
N ASN A 94 4.61 5.93 -2.11
CA ASN A 94 4.40 5.42 -3.47
C ASN A 94 3.10 5.96 -4.09
N PRO A 95 1.94 5.90 -3.42
CA PRO A 95 0.72 6.53 -3.95
C PRO A 95 0.88 8.05 -4.13
N ALA A 96 1.59 8.74 -3.24
CA ALA A 96 1.87 10.17 -3.41
C ALA A 96 2.70 10.46 -4.66
N LYS A 97 3.69 9.63 -4.97
CA LYS A 97 4.47 9.70 -6.21
C LYS A 97 3.63 9.41 -7.45
N MET A 98 2.77 8.37 -7.40
CA MET A 98 1.88 8.03 -8.51
C MET A 98 0.89 9.15 -8.84
N LEU A 99 0.43 9.87 -7.82
CA LEU A 99 -0.49 11.00 -7.96
C LEU A 99 0.22 12.33 -8.24
N GLY A 100 1.56 12.38 -8.21
CA GLY A 100 2.33 13.60 -8.43
C GLY A 100 2.24 14.62 -7.30
N VAL A 101 1.97 14.18 -6.07
CA VAL A 101 1.81 15.05 -4.87
C VAL A 101 2.84 14.75 -3.77
N SER A 102 3.91 14.05 -4.12
CA SER A 102 4.94 13.64 -3.16
C SER A 102 5.80 14.80 -2.62
N ASP A 103 5.68 15.98 -3.20
CA ASP A 103 6.24 17.24 -2.69
C ASP A 103 5.49 17.75 -1.45
N ARG A 104 4.22 17.35 -1.29
CA ARG A 104 3.34 17.79 -0.20
C ARG A 104 3.09 16.73 0.85
N ILE A 105 2.95 15.47 0.46
CA ILE A 105 2.54 14.37 1.36
C ILE A 105 3.38 13.10 1.12
N GLY A 106 3.19 12.07 1.94
CA GLY A 106 3.77 10.74 1.77
C GLY A 106 5.04 10.49 2.60
N THR A 107 5.68 11.53 3.13
CA THR A 107 6.82 11.45 4.05
C THR A 107 6.71 12.50 5.15
N LEU A 108 7.44 12.28 6.26
CA LEU A 108 7.56 13.24 7.34
C LEU A 108 8.79 14.12 7.13
N GLU A 109 8.59 15.25 6.45
CA GLU A 109 9.64 16.22 6.13
C GLU A 109 9.15 17.65 6.41
N THR A 110 10.07 18.53 6.79
CA THR A 110 9.75 19.95 7.01
C THR A 110 9.22 20.57 5.71
N GLY A 111 8.10 21.26 5.81
CA GLY A 111 7.46 21.94 4.67
C GLY A 111 6.37 21.13 3.99
N LYS A 112 6.17 19.87 4.37
CA LYS A 112 5.03 19.06 3.90
C LYS A 112 3.79 19.27 4.78
N ASP A 113 2.65 18.88 4.23
CA ASP A 113 1.38 18.90 4.95
C ASP A 113 1.48 17.98 6.19
N ALA A 114 0.97 18.45 7.33
CA ALA A 114 1.03 17.70 8.57
C ALA A 114 -0.14 16.70 8.68
N ASP A 115 -0.22 15.80 7.70
CA ASP A 115 -1.15 14.68 7.64
C ASP A 115 -0.45 13.42 8.14
N LEU A 116 -0.72 13.03 9.38
CA LEU A 116 -0.01 11.90 9.98
C LEU A 116 -0.87 11.13 10.97
N SER A 117 -0.49 9.87 11.18
CA SER A 117 -1.05 9.02 12.23
C SER A 117 0.06 8.45 13.10
N ILE A 118 -0.12 8.54 14.41
CA ILE A 118 0.77 7.97 15.42
C ILE A 118 0.17 6.66 15.93
N TYR A 119 0.97 5.62 15.86
CA TYR A 119 0.57 4.29 16.32
C TYR A 119 1.28 3.91 17.62
N THR A 120 0.68 3.01 18.41
CA THR A 120 1.28 2.43 19.61
C THR A 120 2.39 1.42 19.33
N GLY A 121 2.57 1.06 18.08
CA GLY A 121 3.58 0.13 17.56
C GLY A 121 3.63 0.18 16.04
N HIS A 122 4.51 -0.58 15.43
CA HIS A 122 4.64 -0.58 13.97
C HIS A 122 3.37 -1.12 13.31
N PRO A 123 2.72 -0.39 12.37
CA PRO A 123 1.38 -0.71 11.88
C PRO A 123 1.27 -2.08 11.20
N VAL A 124 2.34 -2.59 10.57
CA VAL A 124 2.31 -3.89 9.88
C VAL A 124 2.99 -5.02 10.65
N LYS A 125 3.94 -4.72 11.56
CA LYS A 125 4.67 -5.72 12.35
C LYS A 125 3.97 -6.08 13.66
N THR A 126 3.27 -5.11 14.27
CA THR A 126 2.75 -5.25 15.63
C THR A 126 1.25 -5.53 15.60
N TYR A 127 0.85 -6.76 15.83
CA TYR A 127 -0.55 -7.20 15.79
C TYR A 127 -1.50 -6.33 16.64
N ALA A 128 -1.05 -5.86 17.79
CA ALA A 128 -1.85 -5.04 18.71
C ALA A 128 -1.67 -3.53 18.47
N ALA A 129 -1.01 -3.10 17.39
CA ALA A 129 -0.86 -1.68 17.09
C ALA A 129 -2.23 -1.00 16.94
N ARG A 130 -2.36 0.15 17.57
CA ARG A 130 -3.56 1.00 17.50
C ARG A 130 -3.15 2.40 17.10
N VAL A 131 -4.00 3.09 16.36
CA VAL A 131 -3.86 4.54 16.17
C VAL A 131 -4.04 5.20 17.53
N ARG A 132 -3.08 6.02 17.92
CA ARG A 132 -3.10 6.82 19.13
C ARG A 132 -3.57 8.24 18.85
N THR A 133 -3.17 8.78 17.72
CA THR A 133 -3.48 10.15 17.32
C THR A 133 -3.42 10.24 15.80
N SER A 134 -4.34 10.98 15.21
CA SER A 134 -4.31 11.36 13.79
C SER A 134 -4.40 12.86 13.65
N MET A 135 -3.66 13.41 12.71
CA MET A 135 -3.65 14.83 12.38
C MET A 135 -3.93 15.01 10.89
N ILE A 136 -4.69 16.04 10.57
CA ILE A 136 -4.93 16.50 9.19
C ILE A 136 -4.63 18.01 9.16
N ASN A 137 -3.78 18.44 8.25
CA ASN A 137 -3.30 19.83 8.16
C ASN A 137 -2.75 20.38 9.51
N GLY A 138 -2.15 19.52 10.33
CA GLY A 138 -1.65 19.91 11.65
C GLY A 138 -2.69 19.97 12.76
N GLU A 139 -3.95 19.74 12.48
CA GLU A 139 -5.02 19.67 13.49
C GLU A 139 -5.26 18.22 13.93
N VAL A 140 -5.32 18.00 15.24
CA VAL A 140 -5.62 16.69 15.82
C VAL A 140 -7.10 16.38 15.59
N VAL A 141 -7.38 15.27 14.89
CA VAL A 141 -8.74 14.82 14.54
C VAL A 141 -9.13 13.54 15.27
N PHE A 142 -8.15 12.86 15.88
CA PHE A 142 -8.35 11.64 16.68
C PHE A 142 -7.26 11.49 17.75
#